data_5a4c2283cd54ea04d704900f2138ed53
#
_entry.id   5a4c2283cd54ea04d704900f2138ed53
#
_cell.length_a   1.000
_cell.length_b   1.000
_cell.length_c   1.000
_cell.angle_alpha   90.00
_cell.angle_beta   90.00
_cell.angle_gamma   90.00
#
_symmetry.space_group_name_H-M   'P 1'
#
loop_
_entity.id
_entity.type
_entity.pdbx_description
1 polymer ?
#
loop_
_entity_poly.entity_id
_entity_poly.type
_entity_poly.pdbx_seq_one_letter_code
_entity_poly.pdbx_strand_id
1 'polypeptide(L)'
;GVDGSMKQRDLADVLEAIERGRAAEPIVEEGPAPIRGVRRRTAIAKGLATALLRARCEAEEIASELVGTTSDVEELITWVSAGRPDVPEQPFLLRGWREPFGADLVDLVEGRIQLQLVDEDPYLVIHRDVD
;
A
#
# COMPACT_ATOMS: atom_id res chain seq x y z
N GLY A 1 -25.19 -5.41 -4.72
CA GLY A 1 -24.54 -5.15 -4.03
C GLY A 1 -24.04 -4.14 -4.19
N VAL A 2 -24.05 -3.75 -4.35
CA VAL A 2 -23.84 -2.81 -4.75
C VAL A 2 -23.39 -1.99 -3.83
N ASP A 3 -23.32 -1.82 -2.91
CA ASP A 3 -22.97 -0.90 -2.08
C ASP A 3 -21.85 -1.45 -1.34
N GLY A 4 -21.71 -1.23 -0.18
CA GLY A 4 -20.63 -1.62 0.63
C GLY A 4 -20.40 -3.10 0.54
N SER A 5 -21.47 -3.82 0.55
CA SER A 5 -21.38 -5.22 0.47
C SER A 5 -20.83 -5.63 -0.86
N MET A 6 -21.22 -4.91 -1.89
CA MET A 6 -20.74 -5.21 -3.18
C MET A 6 -19.28 -4.88 -3.28
N LYS A 7 -18.84 -3.83 -2.64
CA LYS A 7 -17.45 -3.49 -2.67
C LYS A 7 -16.62 -4.56 -2.01
N GLN A 8 -17.05 -5.12 -0.93
CA GLN A 8 -16.32 -6.16 -0.29
C GLN A 8 -16.30 -7.39 -1.17
N ARG A 9 -17.38 -7.64 -1.83
CA ARG A 9 -17.44 -8.74 -2.72
C ARG A 9 -16.52 -8.52 -3.90
N ASP A 10 -16.47 -7.30 -4.42
CA ASP A 10 -15.60 -7.00 -5.52
C ASP A 10 -14.14 -7.24 -5.15
N LEU A 11 -13.76 -6.88 -3.95
CA LEU A 11 -12.39 -7.09 -3.53
C LEU A 11 -12.09 -8.58 -3.44
N ALA A 12 -12.99 -9.35 -2.88
CA ALA A 12 -12.80 -10.78 -2.79
C ALA A 12 -12.73 -11.40 -4.19
N ASP A 13 -13.57 -10.93 -5.09
CA ASP A 13 -13.58 -11.44 -6.46
C ASP A 13 -12.26 -11.12 -7.15
N VAL A 14 -11.72 -9.94 -6.90
CA VAL A 14 -10.46 -9.56 -7.51
C VAL A 14 -9.34 -10.46 -6.99
N LEU A 15 -9.32 -10.72 -5.69
CA LEU A 15 -8.30 -11.57 -5.14
C LEU A 15 -8.42 -12.99 -5.67
N GLU A 16 -9.64 -13.48 -5.78
CA GLU A 16 -9.87 -14.79 -6.32
C GLU A 16 -9.46 -14.87 -7.77
N ALA A 17 -9.76 -13.85 -8.54
CA ALA A 17 -9.38 -13.81 -9.94
C ALA A 17 -7.88 -13.81 -10.11
N ILE A 18 -7.19 -13.11 -9.22
CA ILE A 18 -5.75 -13.06 -9.27
C ILE A 18 -5.19 -14.46 -9.02
N GLU A 19 -5.74 -15.17 -8.06
CA GLU A 19 -5.27 -16.49 -7.78
C GLU A 19 -5.58 -17.45 -8.89
N ARG A 20 -6.75 -17.36 -9.45
CA ARG A 20 -7.13 -18.23 -10.56
C ARG A 20 -6.26 -17.94 -11.76
N GLY A 21 -6.00 -16.69 -12.03
CA GLY A 21 -5.16 -16.33 -13.14
C GLY A 21 -3.77 -16.87 -13.00
N ARG A 22 -3.29 -16.86 -11.77
CA ARG A 22 -1.98 -17.38 -11.53
C ARG A 22 -1.96 -18.86 -11.80
N ALA A 23 -2.99 -19.56 -11.41
CA ALA A 23 -3.05 -20.98 -11.63
C ALA A 23 -3.29 -21.33 -13.08
N ALA A 24 -4.10 -20.52 -13.72
CA ALA A 24 -4.45 -20.84 -15.07
C ALA A 24 -3.45 -20.43 -16.10
N GLU A 25 -2.55 -19.64 -15.72
CA GLU A 25 -1.69 -19.12 -16.67
C GLU A 25 -0.44 -19.63 -16.51
N PRO A 26 -0.26 -20.67 -16.69
CA PRO A 26 0.91 -21.31 -16.46
C PRO A 26 2.05 -20.78 -17.13
N ILE A 27 2.03 -20.31 -17.75
CA ILE A 27 3.03 -20.06 -18.36
C ILE A 27 3.60 -19.08 -18.87
N VAL A 28 3.52 -18.79 -19.40
CA VAL A 28 3.98 -17.87 -20.11
C VAL A 28 4.64 -16.92 -19.61
N GLU A 29 5.15 -16.82 -19.00
CA GLU A 29 5.71 -15.89 -18.60
C GLU A 29 6.73 -15.35 -19.09
N GLU A 30 6.89 -14.33 -19.12
CA GLU A 30 7.82 -13.67 -19.60
C GLU A 30 8.77 -13.48 -18.56
N GLY A 31 9.10 -13.48 -17.74
CA GLY A 31 10.09 -13.24 -16.74
C GLY A 31 10.02 -14.26 -15.68
N PRO A 32 10.97 -14.37 -14.84
CA PRO A 32 10.95 -15.30 -13.73
C PRO A 32 9.80 -15.02 -12.80
N ALA A 33 9.21 -16.04 -12.26
CA ALA A 33 8.10 -15.90 -11.35
C ALA A 33 8.39 -14.99 -10.17
N PRO A 34 9.58 -15.01 -9.55
CA PRO A 34 9.84 -14.10 -8.45
C PRO A 34 9.73 -12.63 -8.83
N ILE A 35 10.16 -12.27 -10.04
CA ILE A 35 10.06 -10.90 -10.47
C ILE A 35 8.61 -10.50 -10.63
N ARG A 36 7.79 -11.38 -11.17
CA ARG A 36 6.37 -11.07 -11.32
C ARG A 36 5.72 -10.93 -9.96
N GLY A 37 6.05 -11.80 -9.02
CA GLY A 37 5.48 -11.71 -7.70
C GLY A 37 5.85 -10.40 -7.02
N VAL A 38 7.09 -9.97 -7.18
CA VAL A 38 7.53 -8.72 -6.60
C VAL A 38 6.78 -7.55 -7.20
N ARG A 39 6.59 -7.56 -8.52
CA ARG A 39 5.86 -6.47 -9.15
C ARG A 39 4.42 -6.40 -8.71
N ARG A 40 3.77 -7.55 -8.56
CA ARG A 40 2.39 -7.55 -8.14
C ARG A 40 2.28 -7.07 -6.71
N ARG A 41 3.18 -7.53 -5.85
CA ARG A 41 3.15 -7.11 -4.47
C ARG A 41 3.37 -5.60 -4.36
N THR A 42 4.30 -5.08 -5.15
CA THR A 42 4.58 -3.66 -5.12
C THR A 42 3.39 -2.84 -5.60
N ALA A 43 2.70 -3.31 -6.62
CA ALA A 43 1.52 -2.60 -7.11
C ALA A 43 0.42 -2.56 -6.06
N ILE A 44 0.20 -3.68 -5.36
CA ILE A 44 -0.80 -3.72 -4.32
C ILE A 44 -0.39 -2.80 -3.18
N ALA A 45 0.90 -2.83 -2.83
CA ALA A 45 1.40 -1.99 -1.75
C ALA A 45 1.20 -0.51 -2.06
N LYS A 46 1.42 -0.11 -3.32
CA LYS A 46 1.21 1.28 -3.69
C LYS A 46 -0.24 1.71 -3.50
N GLY A 47 -1.18 0.84 -3.86
CA GLY A 47 -2.59 1.15 -3.68
C GLY A 47 -2.95 1.28 -2.21
N LEU A 48 -2.50 0.33 -1.39
CA LEU A 48 -2.80 0.38 0.03
C LEU A 48 -2.13 1.58 0.69
N ALA A 49 -0.90 1.88 0.29
CA ALA A 49 -0.18 3.01 0.87
C ALA A 49 -0.87 4.32 0.54
N THR A 50 -1.36 4.46 -0.69
CA THR A 50 -2.06 5.68 -1.06
C THR A 50 -3.33 5.84 -0.24
N ALA A 51 -4.06 4.74 -0.04
CA ALA A 51 -5.28 4.80 0.76
C ALA A 51 -4.97 5.14 2.21
N LEU A 52 -3.91 4.55 2.76
CA LEU A 52 -3.52 4.82 4.13
C LEU A 52 -3.13 6.29 4.30
N LEU A 53 -2.35 6.81 3.37
CA LEU A 53 -1.93 8.20 3.44
C LEU A 53 -3.13 9.13 3.42
N ARG A 54 -4.08 8.87 2.52
CA ARG A 54 -5.26 9.71 2.44
C ARG A 54 -6.08 9.65 3.71
N ALA A 55 -6.24 8.47 4.28
CA ALA A 55 -7.02 8.32 5.50
C ALA A 55 -6.36 9.07 6.66
N ARG A 56 -5.03 8.97 6.74
CA ARG A 56 -4.32 9.67 7.79
C ARG A 56 -4.44 11.17 7.63
N CYS A 57 -4.33 11.64 6.40
CA CYS A 57 -4.43 13.08 6.16
C CYS A 57 -5.83 13.59 6.48
N GLU A 58 -6.84 12.82 6.15
CA GLU A 58 -8.19 13.22 6.47
C GLU A 58 -8.40 13.28 7.97
N ALA A 59 -7.90 12.30 8.68
CA ALA A 59 -8.07 12.28 10.13
C ALA A 59 -7.37 13.46 10.81
N GLU A 60 -6.30 13.94 10.21
CA GLU A 60 -5.58 15.07 10.77
C GLU A 60 -5.94 16.37 10.09
N GLU A 61 -6.92 16.34 9.21
CA GLU A 61 -7.41 17.52 8.51
C GLU A 61 -6.30 18.23 7.73
N ILE A 62 -5.48 17.46 7.06
CA ILE A 62 -4.44 17.98 6.21
C ILE A 62 -4.70 17.52 4.79
N ALA A 63 -4.56 18.41 3.84
CA ALA A 63 -4.74 17.99 2.44
C ALA A 63 -3.62 17.03 2.08
N SER A 64 -3.97 15.89 1.52
CA SER A 64 -2.97 14.87 1.22
C SER A 64 -1.92 15.39 0.23
N GLU A 65 -2.29 16.30 -0.65
CA GLU A 65 -1.34 16.85 -1.60
C GLU A 65 -0.22 17.62 -0.93
N LEU A 66 -0.46 18.13 0.28
CA LEU A 66 0.58 18.84 0.99
C LEU A 66 1.59 17.85 1.57
N VAL A 67 1.18 16.64 1.87
CA VAL A 67 2.08 15.65 2.40
C VAL A 67 2.87 15.01 1.27
N GLY A 68 2.20 14.58 0.23
CA GLY A 68 2.87 13.96 -0.89
C GLY A 68 1.90 13.59 -1.99
N THR A 69 2.44 13.37 -3.16
CA THR A 69 1.64 12.99 -4.32
C THR A 69 1.74 11.49 -4.51
N THR A 70 1.01 10.99 -5.50
CA THR A 70 1.10 9.58 -5.86
C THR A 70 2.53 9.22 -6.23
N SER A 71 3.22 10.12 -6.91
CA SER A 71 4.62 9.87 -7.27
C SER A 71 5.50 9.72 -6.03
N ASP A 72 5.23 10.51 -5.01
CA ASP A 72 6.01 10.41 -3.78
C ASP A 72 5.77 9.09 -3.07
N VAL A 73 4.52 8.61 -3.11
CA VAL A 73 4.20 7.31 -2.54
C VAL A 73 4.93 6.22 -3.32
N GLU A 74 4.91 6.32 -4.64
CA GLU A 74 5.57 5.33 -5.46
C GLU A 74 7.07 5.31 -5.24
N GLU A 75 7.65 6.48 -5.09
CA GLU A 75 9.08 6.56 -4.81
C GLU A 75 9.41 5.82 -3.52
N LEU A 76 8.63 6.07 -2.48
CA LEU A 76 8.90 5.45 -1.19
C LEU A 76 8.73 3.94 -1.25
N ILE A 77 7.64 3.48 -1.87
CA ILE A 77 7.37 2.04 -1.93
C ILE A 77 8.46 1.34 -2.75
N THR A 78 8.88 1.95 -3.83
CA THR A 78 9.93 1.37 -4.66
C THR A 78 11.24 1.27 -3.88
N TRP A 79 11.56 2.31 -3.13
CA TRP A 79 12.80 2.34 -2.36
C TRP A 79 12.78 1.26 -1.27
N VAL A 80 11.65 1.12 -0.56
CA VAL A 80 11.54 0.11 0.47
C VAL A 80 11.60 -1.28 -0.14
N SER A 81 10.91 -1.48 -1.27
CA SER A 81 10.88 -2.78 -1.93
C SER A 81 12.25 -3.18 -2.45
N ALA A 82 13.10 -2.21 -2.72
CA ALA A 82 14.44 -2.49 -3.19
C ALA A 82 15.43 -2.73 -2.04
N GLY A 83 14.96 -2.75 -0.80
CA GLY A 83 15.84 -3.03 0.32
C GLY A 83 16.42 -1.81 0.97
N ARG A 84 15.81 -0.67 0.73
CA ARG A 84 16.26 0.60 1.31
C ARG A 84 17.71 0.91 0.98
N PRO A 85 18.04 0.98 -0.30
CA PRO A 85 19.42 1.25 -0.67
C PRO A 85 19.84 2.64 -0.24
N ASP A 86 21.15 2.83 -0.04
CA ASP A 86 21.66 4.12 0.29
C ASP A 86 21.41 5.08 -0.86
N VAL A 87 20.94 6.25 -0.55
CA VAL A 87 20.68 7.28 -1.54
C VAL A 87 21.14 8.60 -0.97
N PRO A 88 21.48 9.55 -1.82
CA PRO A 88 21.94 10.86 -1.34
C PRO A 88 20.89 11.56 -0.49
N GLU A 89 19.62 11.38 -0.81
CA GLU A 89 18.57 11.97 -0.05
C GLU A 89 17.52 10.92 0.21
N GLN A 90 16.94 10.94 1.40
CA GLN A 90 15.86 10.07 1.74
C GLN A 90 14.66 10.35 0.85
N PRO A 91 13.81 9.38 0.59
CA PRO A 91 12.59 9.65 -0.14
C PRO A 91 11.79 10.79 0.48
N PHE A 92 11.11 11.52 -0.36
CA PHE A 92 10.43 12.73 0.05
C PHE A 92 9.54 12.54 1.27
N LEU A 93 8.82 11.44 1.33
CA LEU A 93 7.89 11.19 2.43
C LEU A 93 8.58 10.83 3.74
N LEU A 94 9.89 10.68 3.75
CA LEU A 94 10.61 10.44 4.98
C LEU A 94 11.39 11.66 5.44
N ARG A 95 11.15 12.82 4.81
CA ARG A 95 11.90 14.01 5.14
C ARG A 95 11.11 14.94 6.03
N GLY A 96 11.75 15.48 7.02
CA GLY A 96 11.19 16.52 7.87
C GLY A 96 9.88 16.10 8.49
N TRP A 97 8.92 17.00 8.45
CA TRP A 97 7.65 16.81 9.12
C TRP A 97 6.79 15.71 8.47
N ARG A 98 7.18 15.27 7.28
CA ARG A 98 6.43 14.23 6.60
C ARG A 98 6.79 12.84 7.09
N GLU A 99 7.88 12.74 7.79
CA GLU A 99 8.41 11.44 8.20
C GLU A 99 7.40 10.53 8.91
N PRO A 100 6.55 11.01 9.82
CA PRO A 100 5.60 10.11 10.46
C PRO A 100 4.62 9.47 9.47
N PHE A 101 4.27 10.20 8.42
CA PHE A 101 3.39 9.63 7.40
C PHE A 101 4.14 8.57 6.61
N GLY A 102 5.35 8.90 6.19
CA GLY A 102 6.15 7.94 5.42
C GLY A 102 6.49 6.70 6.23
N ALA A 103 6.76 6.86 7.52
CA ALA A 103 7.08 5.73 8.36
C ALA A 103 5.93 4.73 8.42
N ASP A 104 4.69 5.21 8.43
CA ASP A 104 3.55 4.32 8.41
C ASP A 104 3.50 3.53 7.11
N LEU A 105 3.83 4.18 6.00
CA LEU A 105 3.82 3.50 4.72
C LEU A 105 4.94 2.45 4.66
N VAL A 106 6.08 2.74 5.25
CA VAL A 106 7.15 1.78 5.32
C VAL A 106 6.70 0.56 6.13
N ASP A 107 6.06 0.80 7.27
CA ASP A 107 5.59 -0.29 8.10
C ASP A 107 4.55 -1.13 7.37
N LEU A 108 3.70 -0.50 6.58
CA LEU A 108 2.71 -1.23 5.80
C LEU A 108 3.39 -2.15 4.79
N VAL A 109 4.35 -1.61 4.06
CA VAL A 109 5.02 -2.39 3.03
C VAL A 109 5.80 -3.54 3.64
N GLU A 110 6.34 -3.33 4.81
CA GLU A 110 7.13 -4.37 5.46
C GLU A 110 6.27 -5.34 6.26
N GLY A 111 4.96 -5.16 6.23
CA GLY A 111 4.06 -6.12 6.85
C GLY A 111 3.93 -5.97 8.35
N ARG A 112 4.33 -4.82 8.88
CA ARG A 112 4.25 -4.62 10.31
C ARG A 112 2.95 -4.00 10.77
N ILE A 113 2.09 -3.59 9.86
CA ILE A 113 0.78 -3.07 10.24
C ILE A 113 -0.27 -3.71 9.36
N GLN A 114 -1.47 -3.72 9.86
CA GLN A 114 -2.62 -4.23 9.14
C GLN A 114 -3.69 -3.15 9.16
N LEU A 115 -4.46 -3.05 8.10
CA LEU A 115 -5.50 -2.04 7.99
C LEU A 115 -6.86 -2.71 8.09
N GLN A 116 -7.76 -2.07 8.81
CA GLN A 116 -9.11 -2.59 8.96
C GLN A 116 -10.10 -1.48 8.73
N LEU A 117 -11.12 -1.75 7.95
CA LEU A 117 -12.16 -0.78 7.71
C LEU A 117 -13.23 -0.99 8.78
N VAL A 118 -13.67 0.07 9.42
CA VAL A 118 -14.68 0.00 10.45
C VAL A 118 -15.79 0.98 10.14
N ASP A 119 -16.91 0.86 10.84
CA ASP A 119 -18.07 1.69 10.56
C ASP A 119 -18.10 3.01 11.30
N GLU A 120 -17.16 3.25 12.15
CA GLU A 120 -17.10 4.50 12.90
C GLU A 120 -15.92 5.32 12.48
N ASP A 121 -16.08 6.64 12.48
CA ASP A 121 -15.02 7.56 12.17
C ASP A 121 -13.81 7.28 13.06
N PRO A 122 -12.63 7.20 12.52
CA PRO A 122 -12.23 7.60 11.17
C PRO A 122 -12.29 6.48 10.12
N TYR A 123 -13.02 5.46 10.35
CA TYR A 123 -13.31 4.40 9.41
C TYR A 123 -12.12 3.49 9.08
N LEU A 124 -10.93 3.87 9.41
CA LEU A 124 -9.76 3.03 9.17
C LEU A 124 -9.01 2.85 10.47
N VAL A 125 -8.76 1.62 10.84
CA VAL A 125 -7.99 1.31 12.04
C VAL A 125 -6.69 0.66 11.61
N ILE A 126 -5.61 1.09 12.22
CA ILE A 126 -4.30 0.53 11.93
C ILE A 126 -3.90 -0.34 13.09
N HIS A 127 -3.66 -1.61 12.82
CA HIS A 127 -3.22 -2.55 13.85
C HIS A 127 -1.74 -2.78 13.68
N ARG A 128 -0.95 -2.56 14.70
CA ARG A 128 0.47 -2.73 14.62
C ARG A 128 0.90 -3.96 15.36
N ASP A 129 1.92 -4.60 14.80
CA ASP A 129 2.47 -5.73 15.49
C ASP A 129 3.15 -5.21 16.73
N VAL A 130 2.97 -5.92 17.82
CA VAL A 130 3.56 -5.48 19.02
C VAL A 130 4.52 -6.52 19.35
N ASP A 131 5.65 -6.34 19.36
CA ASP A 131 6.49 -7.34 19.70
C ASP A 131 7.39 -7.04 20.54
#